data_200a01994ac77af34e9c7c37d77772b1
#
_entry.id   200a01994ac77af34e9c7c37d77772b1
#
_cell.length_a   1.000
_cell.length_b   1.000
_cell.length_c   1.000
_cell.angle_alpha   90.00
_cell.angle_beta   90.00
_cell.angle_gamma   90.00
#
_symmetry.space_group_name_H-M   'P 1'
#
loop_
_entity.id
_entity.type
_entity.pdbx_description
1 polymer ?
#
loop_
_entity_poly.entity_id
_entity_poly.type
_entity_poly.pdbx_seq_one_letter_code
_entity_poly.pdbx_strand_id
1 'polypeptide(L)'
;FLERLEKLGIKVDGAATASGPADIFSLLSGFLDFPRKNDATWANVLYILSAFSFDTYYGIPGLARSIITDDYYNLAKRVNEGKPYEIEEIPTDLTKLVRAEYFDPDFFANSAYGRIALATQAYRWVIKSPVRNYYGEADEIVSVGLGKLIMNYQQGIGGGNDKVQAISTGQTDHRGTFATAAPLWKAWFDAQ
;
A
#
# COMPACT_ATOMS: atom_id res chain seq x y z
N PHE A 1 12.37 -4.81 1.01
CA PHE A 1 13.13 -5.85 1.72
C PHE A 1 13.74 -6.84 0.73
N LEU A 2 12.95 -7.47 -0.17
CA LEU A 2 13.43 -8.45 -1.17
C LEU A 2 14.58 -7.88 -2.03
N GLU A 3 14.43 -6.67 -2.59
CA GLU A 3 15.48 -6.00 -3.36
C GLU A 3 16.81 -5.93 -2.60
N ARG A 4 16.74 -5.62 -1.29
CA ARG A 4 17.95 -5.53 -0.47
C ARG A 4 18.63 -6.88 -0.27
N LEU A 5 17.83 -7.94 -0.05
CA LEU A 5 18.38 -9.30 0.04
C LEU A 5 19.07 -9.73 -1.25
N GLU A 6 18.44 -9.50 -2.39
CA GLU A 6 19.00 -9.80 -3.70
C GLU A 6 20.28 -9.01 -3.99
N LYS A 7 20.33 -7.71 -3.62
CA LYS A 7 21.56 -6.90 -3.74
C LYS A 7 22.70 -7.37 -2.85
N LEU A 8 22.38 -8.00 -1.72
CA LEU A 8 23.37 -8.61 -0.82
C LEU A 8 23.78 -10.02 -1.25
N GLY A 9 23.25 -10.54 -2.35
CA GLY A 9 23.51 -11.91 -2.82
C GLY A 9 22.86 -13.00 -1.96
N ILE A 10 21.90 -12.64 -1.11
CA ILE A 10 21.17 -13.59 -0.29
C ILE A 10 20.10 -14.26 -1.15
N LYS A 11 20.18 -15.59 -1.24
CA LYS A 11 19.18 -16.39 -1.94
C LYS A 11 17.84 -16.30 -1.20
N VAL A 12 16.78 -15.99 -1.95
CA VAL A 12 15.41 -16.01 -1.48
C VAL A 12 14.64 -17.04 -2.29
N ASP A 13 14.15 -18.08 -1.64
CA ASP A 13 13.46 -19.19 -2.31
C ASP A 13 12.07 -18.79 -2.81
N GLY A 14 11.45 -17.80 -2.17
CA GLY A 14 10.20 -17.20 -2.63
C GLY A 14 9.72 -16.06 -1.76
N ALA A 15 8.88 -15.19 -2.33
CA ALA A 15 8.17 -14.14 -1.60
C ALA A 15 6.69 -14.13 -2.02
N ALA A 16 5.79 -13.93 -1.07
CA ALA A 16 4.37 -13.82 -1.32
C ALA A 16 3.79 -12.58 -0.66
N THR A 17 2.85 -11.93 -1.34
CA THR A 17 2.07 -10.81 -0.82
C THR A 17 0.59 -11.06 -1.13
N ALA A 18 -0.30 -10.50 -0.32
CA ALA A 18 -1.73 -10.45 -0.63
C ALA A 18 -2.22 -9.02 -0.44
N SER A 19 -2.90 -8.49 -1.44
CA SER A 19 -3.38 -7.09 -1.47
C SER A 19 -2.29 -6.08 -1.09
N GLY A 20 -1.03 -6.38 -1.45
CA GLY A 20 0.12 -5.54 -1.14
C GLY A 20 0.30 -4.45 -2.21
N PRO A 21 0.15 -3.16 -1.88
CA PRO A 21 0.42 -2.10 -2.84
C PRO A 21 1.92 -1.93 -3.03
N ALA A 22 2.42 -2.25 -4.22
CA ALA A 22 3.82 -2.04 -4.58
C ALA A 22 4.13 -0.57 -4.95
N ASP A 23 3.11 0.20 -5.26
CA ASP A 23 3.17 1.63 -5.59
C ASP A 23 2.29 2.44 -4.63
N ILE A 24 2.92 2.98 -3.59
CA ILE A 24 2.21 3.76 -2.57
C ILE A 24 1.72 5.09 -3.13
N PHE A 25 2.46 5.71 -4.05
CA PHE A 25 2.03 6.95 -4.68
C PHE A 25 0.72 6.75 -5.45
N SER A 26 0.67 5.74 -6.32
CA SER A 26 -0.55 5.44 -7.09
C SER A 26 -1.71 5.00 -6.22
N LEU A 27 -1.44 4.32 -5.10
CA LEU A 27 -2.48 3.96 -4.13
C LEU A 27 -3.10 5.21 -3.49
N LEU A 28 -2.26 6.10 -2.94
CA LEU A 28 -2.73 7.29 -2.23
C LEU A 28 -3.40 8.28 -3.20
N SER A 29 -2.79 8.59 -4.36
CA SER A 29 -3.38 9.50 -5.33
C SER A 29 -4.74 9.01 -5.82
N GLY A 30 -4.94 7.71 -5.98
CA GLY A 30 -6.22 7.16 -6.41
C GLY A 30 -7.39 7.50 -5.47
N PHE A 31 -7.16 7.57 -4.16
CA PHE A 31 -8.18 8.02 -3.20
C PHE A 31 -8.27 9.54 -3.11
N LEU A 32 -7.16 10.26 -3.26
CA LEU A 32 -7.15 11.73 -3.21
C LEU A 32 -7.80 12.34 -4.43
N ASP A 33 -7.54 11.79 -5.63
CA ASP A 33 -8.10 12.28 -6.89
C ASP A 33 -9.60 11.97 -7.03
N PHE A 34 -10.07 10.91 -6.37
CA PHE A 34 -11.46 10.46 -6.43
C PHE A 34 -12.04 10.19 -5.03
N PRO A 35 -12.10 11.20 -4.14
CA PRO A 35 -12.56 11.01 -2.77
C PRO A 35 -14.04 10.61 -2.73
N ARG A 36 -14.35 9.61 -1.93
CA ARG A 36 -15.72 9.13 -1.69
C ARG A 36 -16.15 9.45 -0.26
N LYS A 37 -17.44 9.71 -0.06
CA LYS A 37 -17.98 10.05 1.27
C LYS A 37 -18.13 8.85 2.21
N ASN A 38 -18.24 7.66 1.62
CA ASN A 38 -18.43 6.41 2.35
C ASN A 38 -17.40 5.40 1.87
N ASP A 39 -16.13 5.74 2.05
CA ASP A 39 -15.03 4.82 1.72
C ASP A 39 -14.84 3.78 2.83
N ALA A 40 -14.14 2.71 2.51
CA ALA A 40 -13.75 1.75 3.52
C ALA A 40 -12.87 2.43 4.58
N THR A 41 -13.20 2.27 5.84
CA THR A 41 -12.43 2.89 6.95
C THR A 41 -10.94 2.54 6.88
N TRP A 42 -10.62 1.36 6.38
CA TRP A 42 -9.23 0.91 6.17
C TRP A 42 -8.45 1.76 5.18
N ALA A 43 -9.10 2.35 4.16
CA ALA A 43 -8.46 3.30 3.26
C ALA A 43 -7.99 4.54 4.04
N ASN A 44 -8.82 5.04 4.94
CA ASN A 44 -8.50 6.20 5.78
C ASN A 44 -7.42 5.88 6.83
N VAL A 45 -7.41 4.65 7.37
CA VAL A 45 -6.32 4.18 8.24
C VAL A 45 -4.97 4.20 7.51
N LEU A 46 -4.92 3.91 6.21
CA LEU A 46 -3.67 3.98 5.43
C LEU A 46 -3.06 5.39 5.45
N TYR A 47 -3.89 6.44 5.37
CA TYR A 47 -3.40 7.82 5.46
C TYR A 47 -2.83 8.12 6.83
N ILE A 48 -3.46 7.64 7.90
CA ILE A 48 -2.95 7.78 9.26
C ILE A 48 -1.59 7.11 9.38
N LEU A 49 -1.53 5.82 9.05
CA LEU A 49 -0.30 5.03 9.21
C LEU A 49 0.83 5.53 8.32
N SER A 50 0.57 5.88 7.06
CA SER A 50 1.59 6.38 6.14
C SER A 50 2.10 7.76 6.57
N ALA A 51 1.21 8.68 7.00
CA ALA A 51 1.59 10.00 7.45
C ALA A 51 2.57 9.96 8.64
N PHE A 52 2.24 9.19 9.67
CA PHE A 52 3.08 9.04 10.86
C PHE A 52 4.33 8.18 10.60
N SER A 53 4.23 7.14 9.78
CA SER A 53 5.40 6.34 9.41
C SER A 53 6.42 7.17 8.64
N PHE A 54 5.99 7.98 7.69
CA PHE A 54 6.89 8.85 6.91
C PHE A 54 7.49 9.95 7.77
N ASP A 55 6.71 10.58 8.68
CA ASP A 55 7.21 11.51 9.68
C ASP A 55 8.39 10.91 10.47
N THR A 56 8.19 9.69 10.98
CA THR A 56 9.17 8.99 11.82
C THR A 56 10.37 8.48 11.03
N TYR A 57 10.14 7.70 9.96
CA TYR A 57 11.22 6.99 9.25
C TYR A 57 12.07 7.90 8.37
N TYR A 58 11.50 8.99 7.85
CA TYR A 58 12.24 9.96 7.04
C TYR A 58 12.71 11.18 7.85
N GLY A 59 12.39 11.23 9.14
CA GLY A 59 12.83 12.29 10.03
C GLY A 59 12.32 13.67 9.61
N ILE A 60 11.04 13.79 9.23
CA ILE A 60 10.39 15.03 8.83
C ILE A 60 9.38 15.45 9.91
N PRO A 61 9.83 16.10 11.00
CA PRO A 61 8.95 16.41 12.12
C PRO A 61 7.77 17.28 11.69
N GLY A 62 6.56 16.85 12.06
CA GLY A 62 5.34 17.57 11.74
C GLY A 62 4.71 17.20 10.40
N LEU A 63 5.29 16.26 9.64
CA LEU A 63 4.70 15.79 8.38
C LEU A 63 3.28 15.25 8.60
N ALA A 64 3.07 14.39 9.59
CA ALA A 64 1.74 13.86 9.91
C ALA A 64 0.73 14.98 10.23
N ARG A 65 1.17 16.03 10.95
CA ARG A 65 0.31 17.17 11.26
C ARG A 65 0.00 18.04 10.03
N SER A 66 0.87 18.08 9.05
CA SER A 66 0.61 18.80 7.80
C SER A 66 -0.38 18.06 6.88
N ILE A 67 -0.61 16.76 7.09
CA ILE A 67 -1.49 15.92 6.28
C ILE A 67 -2.86 15.78 6.95
N ILE A 68 -2.87 15.44 8.24
CA ILE A 68 -4.10 15.16 8.98
C ILE A 68 -4.73 16.47 9.48
N THR A 69 -6.04 16.59 9.34
CA THR A 69 -6.81 17.74 9.84
C THR A 69 -6.71 17.85 11.36
N ASP A 70 -6.84 19.06 11.90
CA ASP A 70 -6.73 19.30 13.35
C ASP A 70 -7.78 18.53 14.15
N ASP A 71 -9.00 18.38 13.61
CA ASP A 71 -10.11 17.68 14.25
C ASP A 71 -9.80 16.20 14.48
N TYR A 72 -9.06 15.58 13.59
CA TYR A 72 -8.74 14.15 13.65
C TYR A 72 -7.29 13.83 14.07
N TYR A 73 -6.43 14.84 14.24
CA TYR A 73 -5.02 14.60 14.54
C TYR A 73 -4.79 13.78 15.83
N ASN A 74 -5.54 14.09 16.90
CA ASN A 74 -5.38 13.38 18.18
C ASN A 74 -5.87 11.92 18.07
N LEU A 75 -6.93 11.65 17.35
CA LEU A 75 -7.38 10.29 17.03
C LEU A 75 -6.32 9.56 16.20
N ALA A 76 -5.85 10.16 15.12
CA ALA A 76 -4.84 9.58 14.25
C ALA A 76 -3.55 9.23 15.01
N LYS A 77 -3.14 10.10 15.94
CA LYS A 77 -2.00 9.83 16.82
C LYS A 77 -2.25 8.62 17.72
N ARG A 78 -3.44 8.49 18.33
CA ARG A 78 -3.80 7.29 19.13
C ARG A 78 -3.73 6.01 18.30
N VAL A 79 -4.30 6.04 17.09
CA VAL A 79 -4.27 4.91 16.15
C VAL A 79 -2.82 4.50 15.84
N ASN A 80 -1.97 5.46 15.48
CA ASN A 80 -0.56 5.19 15.18
C ASN A 80 0.23 4.65 16.38
N GLU A 81 -0.09 5.10 17.59
CA GLU A 81 0.55 4.64 18.84
C GLU A 81 0.00 3.29 19.35
N GLY A 82 -0.94 2.67 18.64
CA GLY A 82 -1.60 1.43 19.06
C GLY A 82 -2.44 1.59 20.33
N LYS A 83 -2.86 2.80 20.67
CA LYS A 83 -3.73 3.07 21.82
C LYS A 83 -5.19 2.72 21.48
N PRO A 84 -6.02 2.39 22.48
CA PRO A 84 -7.41 2.04 22.25
C PRO A 84 -8.18 3.13 21.48
N TYR A 85 -8.97 2.70 20.48
CA TYR A 85 -9.92 3.50 19.72
C TYR A 85 -11.00 2.58 19.16
N GLU A 86 -12.18 3.17 18.88
CA GLU A 86 -13.23 2.46 18.15
C GLU A 86 -13.10 2.76 16.67
N ILE A 87 -13.32 1.75 15.82
CA ILE A 87 -13.13 1.91 14.36
C ILE A 87 -14.08 2.96 13.78
N GLU A 88 -15.23 3.16 14.39
CA GLU A 88 -16.26 4.14 14.02
C GLU A 88 -15.84 5.58 14.30
N GLU A 89 -14.82 5.81 15.14
CA GLU A 89 -14.24 7.14 15.35
C GLU A 89 -13.50 7.64 14.08
N ILE A 90 -13.03 6.72 13.24
CA ILE A 90 -12.32 7.07 12.00
C ILE A 90 -13.37 7.43 10.93
N PRO A 91 -13.31 8.62 10.33
CA PRO A 91 -14.30 9.01 9.34
C PRO A 91 -14.21 8.14 8.09
N THR A 92 -15.34 7.82 7.48
CA THR A 92 -15.42 7.17 6.16
C THR A 92 -15.21 8.13 5.00
N ASP A 93 -15.34 9.43 5.26
CA ASP A 93 -15.11 10.52 4.33
C ASP A 93 -13.67 11.01 4.49
N LEU A 94 -12.82 10.71 3.50
CA LEU A 94 -11.40 11.08 3.52
C LEU A 94 -11.19 12.59 3.59
N THR A 95 -12.12 13.39 3.04
CA THR A 95 -12.03 14.86 3.05
C THR A 95 -12.14 15.46 4.45
N LYS A 96 -12.62 14.69 5.44
CA LYS A 96 -12.60 15.10 6.85
C LYS A 96 -11.27 14.83 7.52
N LEU A 97 -10.58 13.76 7.10
CA LEU A 97 -9.34 13.29 7.71
C LEU A 97 -8.12 14.01 7.15
N VAL A 98 -8.06 14.19 5.83
CA VAL A 98 -6.91 14.75 5.12
C VAL A 98 -7.18 16.22 4.78
N ARG A 99 -6.17 17.06 4.93
CA ARG A 99 -6.27 18.50 4.63
C ARG A 99 -6.57 18.75 3.17
N ALA A 100 -7.36 19.78 2.90
CA ALA A 100 -7.96 20.07 1.60
C ALA A 100 -6.94 20.22 0.45
N GLU A 101 -5.77 20.78 0.73
CA GLU A 101 -4.72 21.01 -0.26
C GLU A 101 -4.17 19.70 -0.87
N TYR A 102 -4.25 18.57 -0.16
CA TYR A 102 -3.79 17.28 -0.67
C TYR A 102 -4.69 16.67 -1.74
N PHE A 103 -5.91 17.16 -1.89
CA PHE A 103 -6.83 16.76 -2.97
C PHE A 103 -6.54 17.47 -4.29
N ASP A 104 -5.56 18.39 -4.31
CA ASP A 104 -4.97 18.91 -5.54
C ASP A 104 -3.82 17.97 -5.94
N PRO A 105 -3.91 17.31 -7.13
CA PRO A 105 -2.89 16.36 -7.59
C PRO A 105 -1.49 16.97 -7.69
N ASP A 106 -1.39 18.24 -8.12
CA ASP A 106 -0.11 18.94 -8.25
C ASP A 106 0.48 19.26 -6.86
N PHE A 107 -0.35 19.67 -5.91
CA PHE A 107 0.10 19.85 -4.54
C PHE A 107 0.57 18.55 -3.92
N PHE A 108 -0.24 17.46 -4.02
CA PHE A 108 0.14 16.15 -3.49
C PHE A 108 1.47 15.68 -4.07
N ALA A 109 1.61 15.66 -5.40
CA ALA A 109 2.82 15.17 -6.08
C ALA A 109 4.08 15.95 -5.69
N ASN A 110 3.96 17.26 -5.43
CA ASN A 110 5.08 18.13 -5.06
C ASN A 110 5.31 18.25 -3.56
N SER A 111 4.41 17.76 -2.72
CA SER A 111 4.54 17.73 -1.26
C SER A 111 5.66 16.78 -0.82
N ALA A 112 6.15 16.95 0.42
CA ALA A 112 7.07 15.98 1.01
C ALA A 112 6.43 14.59 1.09
N TYR A 113 5.14 14.51 1.41
CA TYR A 113 4.38 13.26 1.50
C TYR A 113 4.31 12.52 0.16
N GLY A 114 3.91 13.20 -0.91
CA GLY A 114 3.84 12.61 -2.26
C GLY A 114 5.20 12.17 -2.78
N ARG A 115 6.25 13.00 -2.57
CA ARG A 115 7.63 12.64 -2.98
C ARG A 115 8.17 11.42 -2.25
N ILE A 116 7.89 11.25 -0.96
CA ILE A 116 8.25 10.04 -0.22
C ILE A 116 7.47 8.84 -0.78
N ALA A 117 6.16 8.98 -0.95
CA ALA A 117 5.33 7.92 -1.54
C ALA A 117 5.87 7.48 -2.91
N LEU A 118 6.27 8.43 -3.77
CA LEU A 118 6.89 8.15 -5.06
C LEU A 118 8.27 7.47 -4.94
N ALA A 119 9.05 7.80 -3.93
CA ALA A 119 10.36 7.20 -3.69
C ALA A 119 10.27 5.79 -3.10
N THR A 120 9.16 5.41 -2.49
CA THR A 120 8.96 4.10 -1.84
C THR A 120 8.34 3.03 -2.74
N GLN A 121 8.44 3.16 -4.05
CA GLN A 121 7.93 2.18 -5.00
C GLN A 121 8.71 0.86 -4.91
N ALA A 122 8.00 -0.22 -4.60
CA ALA A 122 8.58 -1.52 -4.26
C ALA A 122 8.52 -2.53 -5.44
N TYR A 123 8.81 -2.09 -6.67
CA TYR A 123 8.77 -2.95 -7.85
C TYR A 123 9.77 -2.57 -8.96
N ARG A 124 10.47 -1.42 -8.85
CA ARG A 124 11.30 -0.85 -9.93
C ARG A 124 12.72 -1.42 -9.96
N TRP A 125 12.86 -2.73 -9.91
CA TRP A 125 14.14 -3.43 -10.16
C TRP A 125 13.87 -4.77 -10.86
N VAL A 126 14.89 -5.39 -11.42
CA VAL A 126 14.77 -6.75 -11.98
C VAL A 126 14.73 -7.75 -10.83
N ILE A 127 13.57 -8.35 -10.61
CA ILE A 127 13.36 -9.35 -9.55
C ILE A 127 13.94 -10.69 -10.00
N LYS A 128 14.79 -11.29 -9.18
CA LYS A 128 15.47 -12.56 -9.47
C LYS A 128 14.80 -13.75 -8.76
N SER A 129 14.15 -13.50 -7.64
CA SER A 129 13.49 -14.50 -6.81
C SER A 129 12.06 -14.79 -7.30
N PRO A 130 11.50 -15.98 -7.05
CA PRO A 130 10.09 -16.23 -7.28
C PRO A 130 9.22 -15.32 -6.41
N VAL A 131 8.23 -14.65 -7.02
CA VAL A 131 7.28 -13.79 -6.31
C VAL A 131 5.85 -14.11 -6.73
N ARG A 132 4.95 -14.24 -5.76
CA ARG A 132 3.52 -14.31 -5.98
C ARG A 132 2.82 -13.15 -5.30
N ASN A 133 2.11 -12.34 -6.09
CA ASN A 133 1.22 -11.31 -5.57
C ASN A 133 -0.23 -11.74 -5.77
N TYR A 134 -0.93 -11.98 -4.68
CA TYR A 134 -2.35 -12.34 -4.69
C TYR A 134 -3.19 -11.07 -4.64
N TYR A 135 -4.22 -10.98 -5.48
CA TYR A 135 -5.10 -9.80 -5.55
C TYR A 135 -6.57 -10.22 -5.65
N GLY A 136 -7.45 -9.43 -5.05
CA GLY A 136 -8.90 -9.56 -5.16
C GLY A 136 -9.44 -8.71 -6.31
N GLU A 137 -10.46 -9.22 -7.00
CA GLU A 137 -11.11 -8.48 -8.09
C GLU A 137 -12.14 -7.47 -7.58
N ALA A 138 -12.58 -7.61 -6.32
CA ALA A 138 -13.46 -6.69 -5.61
C ALA A 138 -12.77 -5.98 -4.44
N ASP A 139 -11.42 -5.96 -4.42
CA ASP A 139 -10.63 -5.30 -3.38
C ASP A 139 -10.87 -3.78 -3.43
N GLU A 140 -11.43 -3.25 -2.35
CA GLU A 140 -11.79 -1.84 -2.21
C GLU A 140 -10.61 -0.92 -1.90
N ILE A 141 -9.44 -1.50 -1.58
CA ILE A 141 -8.20 -0.79 -1.23
C ILE A 141 -7.18 -0.86 -2.36
N VAL A 142 -6.84 -2.07 -2.81
CA VAL A 142 -5.81 -2.29 -3.82
C VAL A 142 -6.46 -2.72 -5.13
N SER A 143 -6.53 -1.80 -6.08
CA SER A 143 -7.13 -2.09 -7.39
C SER A 143 -6.43 -3.26 -8.09
N VAL A 144 -7.15 -3.94 -9.00
CA VAL A 144 -6.62 -5.02 -9.84
C VAL A 144 -5.35 -4.58 -10.59
N GLY A 145 -5.31 -3.32 -11.03
CA GLY A 145 -4.14 -2.73 -11.69
C GLY A 145 -2.90 -2.73 -10.79
N LEU A 146 -3.05 -2.30 -9.54
CA LEU A 146 -1.97 -2.31 -8.55
C LEU A 146 -1.60 -3.75 -8.16
N GLY A 147 -2.58 -4.64 -8.05
CA GLY A 147 -2.37 -6.06 -7.77
C GLY A 147 -1.53 -6.76 -8.85
N LYS A 148 -1.63 -6.35 -10.10
CA LYS A 148 -0.87 -6.87 -11.24
C LYS A 148 0.43 -6.11 -11.53
N LEU A 149 0.66 -4.97 -10.88
CA LEU A 149 1.71 -4.02 -11.25
C LEU A 149 3.11 -4.63 -11.27
N ILE A 150 3.48 -5.41 -10.25
CA ILE A 150 4.82 -6.01 -10.16
C ILE A 150 5.05 -6.93 -11.37
N MET A 151 4.12 -7.83 -11.66
CA MET A 151 4.20 -8.75 -12.80
C MET A 151 4.29 -7.98 -14.12
N ASN A 152 3.39 -7.02 -14.35
CA ASN A 152 3.36 -6.24 -15.58
C ASN A 152 4.65 -5.46 -15.80
N TYR A 153 5.22 -4.88 -14.72
CA TYR A 153 6.49 -4.18 -14.79
C TYR A 153 7.64 -5.11 -15.19
N GLN A 154 7.74 -6.30 -14.57
CA GLN A 154 8.78 -7.28 -14.90
C GLN A 154 8.69 -7.72 -16.37
N GLN A 155 7.48 -7.94 -16.88
CA GLN A 155 7.26 -8.24 -18.30
C GLN A 155 7.69 -7.07 -19.20
N GLY A 156 7.33 -5.84 -18.83
CA GLY A 156 7.63 -4.62 -19.60
C GLY A 156 9.12 -4.29 -19.71
N ILE A 157 9.90 -4.58 -18.68
CA ILE A 157 11.37 -4.35 -18.71
C ILE A 157 12.15 -5.50 -19.37
N GLY A 158 11.47 -6.48 -19.97
CA GLY A 158 12.11 -7.64 -20.60
C GLY A 158 12.74 -8.60 -19.62
N GLY A 159 12.34 -8.55 -18.35
CA GLY A 159 12.79 -9.45 -17.29
C GLY A 159 12.40 -10.92 -17.52
N GLY A 160 11.55 -11.17 -18.52
CA GLY A 160 11.17 -12.50 -19.03
C GLY A 160 10.70 -13.44 -17.93
N ASN A 161 9.75 -13.02 -17.08
CA ASN A 161 9.90 -13.51 -15.74
C ASN A 161 8.70 -14.34 -15.33
N ASP A 162 8.72 -15.61 -15.70
CA ASP A 162 7.79 -16.63 -15.17
C ASP A 162 7.82 -16.71 -13.64
N LYS A 163 8.83 -16.10 -13.02
CA LYS A 163 9.01 -16.10 -11.57
C LYS A 163 8.08 -15.14 -10.85
N VAL A 164 7.67 -14.04 -11.48
CA VAL A 164 6.78 -13.05 -10.86
C VAL A 164 5.37 -13.22 -11.39
N GLN A 165 4.49 -13.63 -10.52
CA GLN A 165 3.11 -13.96 -10.84
C GLN A 165 2.14 -13.08 -10.07
N ALA A 166 1.08 -12.62 -10.75
CA ALA A 166 -0.10 -12.04 -10.12
C ALA A 166 -1.23 -13.07 -10.16
N ILE A 167 -1.76 -13.44 -9.00
CA ILE A 167 -2.74 -14.53 -8.86
C ILE A 167 -4.04 -13.94 -8.32
N SER A 168 -5.12 -14.08 -9.10
CA SER A 168 -6.46 -13.67 -8.66
C SER A 168 -6.99 -14.63 -7.58
N THR A 169 -7.58 -14.05 -6.55
CA THR A 169 -8.40 -14.75 -5.55
C THR A 169 -9.89 -14.66 -5.85
N GLY A 170 -10.25 -14.21 -7.08
CA GLY A 170 -11.63 -14.02 -7.51
C GLY A 170 -12.27 -12.75 -6.94
N GLN A 171 -13.59 -12.75 -6.79
CA GLN A 171 -14.38 -11.61 -6.31
C GLN A 171 -14.24 -11.43 -4.78
N THR A 172 -13.01 -11.30 -4.29
CA THR A 172 -12.73 -11.04 -2.86
C THR A 172 -12.44 -9.57 -2.61
N ASP A 173 -12.93 -9.09 -1.47
CA ASP A 173 -12.55 -7.80 -0.89
C ASP A 173 -11.12 -7.85 -0.31
N HIS A 174 -10.65 -6.76 0.28
CA HIS A 174 -9.29 -6.66 0.83
C HIS A 174 -8.98 -7.77 1.86
N ARG A 175 -9.86 -8.00 2.83
CA ARG A 175 -9.67 -9.04 3.85
C ARG A 175 -9.87 -10.44 3.30
N GLY A 176 -10.84 -10.63 2.44
CA GLY A 176 -11.11 -11.89 1.76
C GLY A 176 -9.95 -12.32 0.88
N THR A 177 -9.27 -11.38 0.24
CA THR A 177 -8.04 -11.63 -0.53
C THR A 177 -6.96 -12.26 0.35
N PHE A 178 -6.71 -11.69 1.53
CA PHE A 178 -5.73 -12.24 2.47
C PHE A 178 -6.14 -13.64 2.94
N ALA A 179 -7.40 -13.82 3.35
CA ALA A 179 -7.91 -15.09 3.86
C ALA A 179 -7.82 -16.20 2.79
N THR A 180 -8.12 -15.87 1.53
CA THR A 180 -8.06 -16.81 0.41
C THR A 180 -6.61 -17.12 0.00
N ALA A 181 -5.73 -16.13 0.02
CA ALA A 181 -4.33 -16.28 -0.35
C ALA A 181 -3.53 -17.10 0.66
N ALA A 182 -3.86 -17.03 1.96
CA ALA A 182 -3.06 -17.65 3.02
C ALA A 182 -2.81 -19.15 2.82
N PRO A 183 -3.80 -20.00 2.58
CA PRO A 183 -3.55 -21.42 2.29
C PRO A 183 -2.79 -21.64 0.97
N LEU A 184 -2.98 -20.77 -0.03
CA LEU A 184 -2.33 -20.91 -1.33
C LEU A 184 -0.83 -20.61 -1.26
N TRP A 185 -0.42 -19.55 -0.58
CA TRP A 185 1.01 -19.28 -0.42
C TRP A 185 1.69 -20.28 0.50
N LYS A 186 0.97 -20.76 1.55
CA LYS A 186 1.51 -21.82 2.40
C LYS A 186 1.83 -23.06 1.57
N ALA A 187 0.86 -23.56 0.79
CA ALA A 187 1.07 -24.71 -0.07
C ALA A 187 2.20 -24.48 -1.10
N TRP A 188 2.32 -23.25 -1.61
CA TRP A 188 3.41 -22.89 -2.52
C TRP A 188 4.78 -22.91 -1.84
N PHE A 189 4.91 -22.39 -0.63
CA PHE A 189 6.16 -22.44 0.12
C PHE A 189 6.53 -23.86 0.53
N ASP A 190 5.56 -24.70 0.92
CA ASP A 190 5.78 -26.10 1.27
C ASP A 190 6.30 -26.94 0.07
N ALA A 191 6.10 -26.46 -1.17
CA ALA A 191 6.52 -27.12 -2.40
C ALA A 191 7.87 -26.64 -2.96
N GLN A 192 8.56 -25.67 -2.29
CA GLN A 192 9.89 -25.20 -2.67
C GLN A 192 10.97 -26.11 -2.10
#